data_f3bf04c4250fe48bd34a545521383724
#
_entry.id   f3bf04c4250fe48bd34a545521383724
#
_cell.length_a   1.000
_cell.length_b   1.000
_cell.length_c   1.000
_cell.angle_alpha   90.00
_cell.angle_beta   90.00
_cell.angle_gamma   90.00
#
_symmetry.space_group_name_H-M   'P 1'
#
loop_
_entity.id
_entity.type
_entity.pdbx_description
1 polymer ?
#
loop_
_entity_poly.entity_id
_entity_poly.type
_entity_poly.pdbx_seq_one_letter_code
_entity_poly.pdbx_strand_id
1 'polypeptide(L)'
;MTDDMLDVWRESAQYWTRHSDTIHQMFVPLTRALIERAGIVAGQNVLDVAGGAGEPSLTIAEAVGPGGTVTCTDGVAEMVEAARAEAQRRGISNVQFRQCAADSLPFPDESFDVVVSRLGVMFFPVEAFREMLRVLKPGGKLAFAVWGKSDVNPFCYVVTRVMEQHVKSPAADPDAPNAFRFAEPGTLAGVMTQAGAIDVEERIVSFDIAAPISARQFWTIRSQTSDTLREKLSKLSADEQAQIAVEVEQAAQEFFPSNQMKFPAQMLIATGKKPS
;
A
#
# COMPACT_ATOMS: atom_id res chain seq x y z
N MET A 1 9.69 -9.91 -8.08
CA MET A 1 10.33 -8.85 -7.25
C MET A 1 11.77 -9.27 -7.02
N THR A 2 12.76 -8.35 -7.14
CA THR A 2 14.19 -8.70 -6.95
C THR A 2 14.53 -8.89 -5.47
N ASP A 3 15.58 -9.66 -5.16
CA ASP A 3 16.05 -9.88 -3.77
C ASP A 3 16.41 -8.55 -3.10
N ASP A 4 17.07 -7.64 -3.81
CA ASP A 4 17.41 -6.30 -3.31
C ASP A 4 16.18 -5.50 -2.84
N MET A 5 15.07 -5.61 -3.58
CA MET A 5 13.81 -4.93 -3.20
C MET A 5 13.19 -5.57 -1.96
N LEU A 6 13.25 -6.89 -1.82
CA LEU A 6 12.79 -7.59 -0.62
C LEU A 6 13.61 -7.23 0.62
N ASP A 7 14.94 -7.05 0.48
CA ASP A 7 15.81 -6.62 1.57
C ASP A 7 15.43 -5.22 2.07
N VAL A 8 15.16 -4.28 1.17
CA VAL A 8 14.68 -2.93 1.49
C VAL A 8 13.38 -2.98 2.31
N TRP A 9 12.41 -3.81 1.90
CA TRP A 9 11.16 -3.98 2.64
C TRP A 9 11.34 -4.70 3.97
N ARG A 10 12.28 -5.66 4.06
CA ARG A 10 12.65 -6.33 5.32
C ARG A 10 13.17 -5.35 6.35
N GLU A 11 14.08 -4.46 5.96
CA GLU A 11 14.58 -3.39 6.84
C GLU A 11 13.46 -2.44 7.28
N SER A 12 12.47 -2.20 6.41
CA SER A 12 11.35 -1.30 6.69
C SER A 12 10.32 -1.91 7.64
N ALA A 13 10.20 -3.22 7.72
CA ALA A 13 9.12 -3.92 8.44
C ALA A 13 8.99 -3.48 9.91
N GLN A 14 10.10 -3.28 10.61
CA GLN A 14 10.10 -2.80 11.99
C GLN A 14 9.42 -1.44 12.18
N TYR A 15 9.53 -0.55 11.20
CA TYR A 15 8.93 0.80 11.25
C TYR A 15 7.43 0.75 10.91
N TRP A 16 7.05 -0.07 9.94
CA TRP A 16 5.65 -0.31 9.61
C TRP A 16 4.91 -0.93 10.79
N THR A 17 5.52 -1.88 11.47
CA THR A 17 4.97 -2.48 12.69
C THR A 17 4.83 -1.45 13.81
N ARG A 18 5.87 -0.64 14.05
CA ARG A 18 5.87 0.39 15.10
C ARG A 18 4.77 1.42 14.94
N HIS A 19 4.45 1.77 13.69
CA HIS A 19 3.48 2.82 13.35
C HIS A 19 2.15 2.27 12.84
N SER A 20 1.89 0.95 12.99
CA SER A 20 0.76 0.25 12.39
C SER A 20 -0.58 0.90 12.71
N ASP A 21 -0.88 1.24 13.97
CA ASP A 21 -2.13 1.88 14.37
C ASP A 21 -2.34 3.24 13.70
N THR A 22 -1.27 4.06 13.63
CA THR A 22 -1.34 5.38 12.98
C THR A 22 -1.52 5.24 11.47
N ILE A 23 -0.77 4.34 10.84
CA ILE A 23 -0.87 4.05 9.40
C ILE A 23 -2.26 3.49 9.06
N HIS A 24 -2.79 2.60 9.90
CA HIS A 24 -4.15 2.12 9.75
C HIS A 24 -5.15 3.28 9.71
N GLN A 25 -5.13 4.18 10.71
CA GLN A 25 -6.01 5.36 10.75
C GLN A 25 -5.89 6.23 9.51
N MET A 26 -4.68 6.51 9.05
CA MET A 26 -4.41 7.31 7.84
C MET A 26 -5.14 6.77 6.60
N PHE A 27 -5.24 5.46 6.45
CA PHE A 27 -5.74 4.80 5.25
C PHE A 27 -7.09 4.10 5.40
N VAL A 28 -7.80 4.26 6.53
CA VAL A 28 -9.17 3.74 6.71
C VAL A 28 -10.10 4.13 5.56
N PRO A 29 -10.13 5.42 5.09
CA PRO A 29 -11.01 5.79 3.99
C PRO A 29 -10.68 5.04 2.69
N LEU A 30 -9.39 4.87 2.37
CA LEU A 30 -8.95 4.11 1.21
C LEU A 30 -9.32 2.63 1.30
N THR A 31 -9.12 2.02 2.48
CA THR A 31 -9.49 0.62 2.72
C THR A 31 -10.99 0.39 2.53
N ARG A 32 -11.82 1.29 3.07
CA ARG A 32 -13.28 1.22 2.89
C ARG A 32 -13.68 1.34 1.43
N ALA A 33 -13.10 2.29 0.70
CA ALA A 33 -13.34 2.44 -0.73
C ALA A 33 -12.90 1.21 -1.53
N LEU A 34 -11.76 0.59 -1.17
CA LEU A 34 -11.28 -0.64 -1.80
C LEU A 34 -12.26 -1.80 -1.58
N ILE A 35 -12.72 -2.01 -0.34
CA ILE A 35 -13.71 -3.05 0.02
C ILE A 35 -15.01 -2.86 -0.77
N GLU A 36 -15.53 -1.63 -0.80
CA GLU A 36 -16.75 -1.29 -1.54
C GLU A 36 -16.59 -1.55 -3.04
N ARG A 37 -15.49 -1.08 -3.66
CA ARG A 37 -15.24 -1.25 -5.09
C ARG A 37 -14.98 -2.70 -5.47
N ALA A 38 -14.29 -3.45 -4.65
CA ALA A 38 -14.11 -4.88 -4.82
C ALA A 38 -15.43 -5.65 -4.70
N GLY A 39 -16.44 -5.06 -4.05
CA GLY A 39 -17.71 -5.73 -3.76
C GLY A 39 -17.54 -6.85 -2.77
N ILE A 40 -16.68 -6.66 -1.76
CA ILE A 40 -16.45 -7.65 -0.71
C ILE A 40 -17.69 -7.73 0.18
N VAL A 41 -18.18 -8.95 0.37
CA VAL A 41 -19.36 -9.25 1.18
C VAL A 41 -19.10 -10.42 2.13
N ALA A 42 -19.98 -10.61 3.10
CA ALA A 42 -19.88 -11.68 4.09
C ALA A 42 -19.79 -13.06 3.43
N GLY A 43 -18.95 -13.94 3.98
CA GLY A 43 -18.79 -15.31 3.53
C GLY A 43 -17.80 -15.55 2.39
N GLN A 44 -17.19 -14.51 1.84
CA GLN A 44 -16.23 -14.64 0.73
C GLN A 44 -14.83 -15.06 1.20
N ASN A 45 -14.10 -15.73 0.30
CA ASN A 45 -12.67 -16.00 0.42
C ASN A 45 -11.90 -14.93 -0.33
N VAL A 46 -11.13 -14.12 0.38
CA VAL A 46 -10.38 -12.99 -0.16
C VAL A 46 -8.89 -13.23 -0.05
N LEU A 47 -8.14 -12.96 -1.11
CA LEU A 47 -6.69 -12.91 -1.10
C LEU A 47 -6.23 -11.45 -1.08
N ASP A 48 -5.40 -11.09 -0.13
CA ASP A 48 -4.70 -9.81 -0.06
C ASP A 48 -3.22 -10.02 -0.38
N VAL A 49 -2.76 -9.43 -1.48
CA VAL A 49 -1.38 -9.57 -1.97
C VAL A 49 -0.57 -8.35 -1.59
N ALA A 50 0.56 -8.54 -0.92
CA ALA A 50 1.35 -7.54 -0.23
C ALA A 50 0.55 -6.83 0.88
N GLY A 51 -0.04 -7.60 1.77
CA GLY A 51 -0.82 -7.11 2.91
C GLY A 51 0.01 -6.44 4.00
N GLY A 52 1.34 -6.46 3.88
CA GLY A 52 2.26 -5.80 4.80
C GLY A 52 2.05 -6.24 6.24
N ALA A 53 2.00 -5.28 7.16
CA ALA A 53 1.77 -5.51 8.58
C ALA A 53 0.27 -5.78 8.94
N GLY A 54 -0.58 -6.18 7.97
CA GLY A 54 -1.92 -6.69 8.20
C GLY A 54 -3.07 -5.87 7.63
N GLU A 55 -2.83 -4.68 7.08
CA GLU A 55 -3.89 -3.88 6.45
C GLU A 55 -3.71 -3.81 4.92
N PRO A 56 -4.75 -4.09 4.15
CA PRO A 56 -6.19 -4.13 4.48
C PRO A 56 -6.75 -5.48 4.97
N SER A 57 -5.96 -6.54 5.04
CA SER A 57 -6.43 -7.91 5.37
C SER A 57 -7.31 -7.98 6.62
N LEU A 58 -6.90 -7.31 7.70
CA LEU A 58 -7.63 -7.39 8.98
C LEU A 58 -8.98 -6.67 8.92
N THR A 59 -9.03 -5.51 8.27
CA THR A 59 -10.31 -4.81 8.03
C THR A 59 -11.21 -5.60 7.08
N ILE A 60 -10.66 -6.30 6.08
CA ILE A 60 -11.42 -7.18 5.19
C ILE A 60 -11.96 -8.39 5.96
N ALA A 61 -11.19 -8.95 6.89
CA ALA A 61 -11.62 -10.09 7.70
C ALA A 61 -12.85 -9.77 8.57
N GLU A 62 -12.93 -8.54 9.09
CA GLU A 62 -14.13 -8.04 9.76
C GLU A 62 -15.32 -7.95 8.79
N ALA A 63 -15.09 -7.49 7.57
CA ALA A 63 -16.14 -7.32 6.55
C ALA A 63 -16.70 -8.66 6.03
N VAL A 64 -15.84 -9.67 5.81
CA VAL A 64 -16.29 -11.01 5.38
C VAL A 64 -16.90 -11.82 6.53
N GLY A 65 -16.64 -11.45 7.77
CA GLY A 65 -17.21 -12.07 8.97
C GLY A 65 -16.78 -13.53 9.16
N PRO A 66 -17.39 -14.23 10.13
CA PRO A 66 -16.96 -15.57 10.54
C PRO A 66 -17.21 -16.66 9.49
N GLY A 67 -18.05 -16.40 8.49
CA GLY A 67 -18.29 -17.31 7.36
C GLY A 67 -17.33 -17.14 6.19
N GLY A 68 -16.50 -16.09 6.20
CA GLY A 68 -15.50 -15.80 5.19
C GLY A 68 -14.08 -15.98 5.70
N THR A 69 -13.12 -15.98 4.80
CA THR A 69 -11.69 -16.12 5.13
C THR A 69 -10.87 -15.13 4.33
N VAL A 70 -9.86 -14.54 4.96
CA VAL A 70 -8.85 -13.73 4.27
C VAL A 70 -7.52 -14.46 4.29
N THR A 71 -6.83 -14.48 3.16
CA THR A 71 -5.44 -14.91 3.09
C THR A 71 -4.56 -13.67 2.86
N CYS A 72 -3.83 -13.29 3.89
CA CYS A 72 -2.85 -12.20 3.85
C CYS A 72 -1.51 -12.75 3.38
N THR A 73 -0.98 -12.21 2.28
CA THR A 73 0.34 -12.62 1.77
C THR A 73 1.28 -11.42 1.67
N ASP A 74 2.56 -11.69 1.88
CA ASP A 74 3.64 -10.72 1.63
C ASP A 74 4.92 -11.48 1.25
N GLY A 75 5.81 -10.84 0.50
CA GLY A 75 7.12 -11.40 0.16
C GLY A 75 8.11 -11.39 1.33
N VAL A 76 7.85 -10.57 2.35
CA VAL A 76 8.72 -10.35 3.51
C VAL A 76 8.18 -11.08 4.73
N ALA A 77 8.96 -11.99 5.31
CA ALA A 77 8.56 -12.81 6.46
C ALA A 77 8.20 -11.95 7.68
N GLU A 78 8.96 -10.90 7.93
CA GLU A 78 8.78 -9.97 9.05
C GLU A 78 7.44 -9.21 8.95
N MET A 79 6.98 -8.89 7.74
CA MET A 79 5.66 -8.30 7.50
C MET A 79 4.54 -9.31 7.82
N VAL A 80 4.70 -10.55 7.37
CA VAL A 80 3.74 -11.64 7.64
C VAL A 80 3.61 -11.88 9.15
N GLU A 81 4.72 -11.91 9.88
CA GLU A 81 4.70 -12.09 11.34
C GLU A 81 4.09 -10.87 12.06
N ALA A 82 4.38 -9.66 11.59
CA ALA A 82 3.73 -8.45 12.12
C ALA A 82 2.20 -8.49 11.92
N ALA A 83 1.74 -8.88 10.73
CA ALA A 83 0.32 -9.03 10.44
C ALA A 83 -0.34 -10.10 11.33
N ARG A 84 0.34 -11.22 11.57
CA ARG A 84 -0.13 -12.29 12.48
C ARG A 84 -0.26 -11.80 13.92
N ALA A 85 0.76 -11.08 14.41
CA ALA A 85 0.75 -10.51 15.76
C ALA A 85 -0.38 -9.48 15.92
N GLU A 86 -0.61 -8.66 14.91
CA GLU A 86 -1.68 -7.67 14.93
C GLU A 86 -3.08 -8.32 14.91
N ALA A 87 -3.27 -9.38 14.12
CA ALA A 87 -4.51 -10.15 14.14
C ALA A 87 -4.79 -10.74 15.54
N GLN A 88 -3.77 -11.30 16.18
CA GLN A 88 -3.89 -11.81 17.56
C GLN A 88 -4.25 -10.69 18.54
N ARG A 89 -3.60 -9.53 18.43
CA ARG A 89 -3.88 -8.34 19.27
C ARG A 89 -5.33 -7.88 19.15
N ARG A 90 -5.88 -7.92 17.92
CA ARG A 90 -7.29 -7.54 17.64
C ARG A 90 -8.30 -8.67 17.85
N GLY A 91 -7.86 -9.90 18.13
CA GLY A 91 -8.74 -11.06 18.28
C GLY A 91 -9.39 -11.53 16.97
N ILE A 92 -8.77 -11.24 15.83
CA ILE A 92 -9.24 -11.63 14.49
C ILE A 92 -8.69 -13.02 14.18
N SER A 93 -9.56 -13.98 13.92
CA SER A 93 -9.21 -15.41 13.77
C SER A 93 -9.45 -15.97 12.35
N ASN A 94 -10.18 -15.28 11.50
CA ASN A 94 -10.52 -15.72 10.15
C ASN A 94 -9.52 -15.20 9.08
N VAL A 95 -8.25 -15.00 9.47
CA VAL A 95 -7.14 -14.63 8.57
C VAL A 95 -6.08 -15.72 8.58
N GLN A 96 -5.65 -16.12 7.40
CA GLN A 96 -4.48 -16.95 7.17
C GLN A 96 -3.31 -16.08 6.67
N PHE A 97 -2.08 -16.43 7.07
CA PHE A 97 -0.89 -15.65 6.76
C PHE A 97 0.12 -16.50 6.02
N ARG A 98 0.63 -16.02 4.89
CA ARG A 98 1.59 -16.78 4.08
C ARG A 98 2.65 -15.87 3.45
N GLN A 99 3.91 -16.22 3.65
CA GLN A 99 5.00 -15.61 2.90
C GLN A 99 5.05 -16.23 1.50
N CYS A 100 4.95 -15.40 0.46
CA CYS A 100 5.14 -15.82 -0.93
C CYS A 100 5.38 -14.60 -1.84
N ALA A 101 6.00 -14.85 -2.99
CA ALA A 101 6.13 -13.86 -4.05
C ALA A 101 4.79 -13.69 -4.79
N ALA A 102 4.48 -12.46 -5.21
CA ALA A 102 3.24 -12.15 -5.91
C ALA A 102 3.15 -12.76 -7.33
N ASP A 103 4.29 -13.03 -7.94
CA ASP A 103 4.46 -13.64 -9.26
C ASP A 103 4.55 -15.18 -9.22
N SER A 104 4.38 -15.79 -8.02
CA SER A 104 4.35 -17.24 -7.81
C SER A 104 3.50 -17.57 -6.59
N LEU A 105 2.19 -17.43 -6.74
CA LEU A 105 1.23 -17.65 -5.65
C LEU A 105 1.02 -19.16 -5.40
N PRO A 106 1.32 -19.68 -4.20
CA PRO A 106 1.26 -21.11 -3.90
C PRO A 106 -0.17 -21.57 -3.55
N PHE A 107 -1.12 -21.17 -4.40
CA PHE A 107 -2.53 -21.52 -4.27
C PHE A 107 -3.02 -22.20 -5.55
N PRO A 108 -3.98 -23.14 -5.46
CA PRO A 108 -4.62 -23.70 -6.63
C PRO A 108 -5.34 -22.63 -7.47
N ASP A 109 -5.58 -22.94 -8.74
CA ASP A 109 -6.46 -22.15 -9.59
C ASP A 109 -7.83 -22.00 -8.94
N GLU A 110 -8.50 -20.89 -9.18
CA GLU A 110 -9.90 -20.67 -8.82
C GLU A 110 -10.22 -20.82 -7.32
N SER A 111 -9.28 -20.40 -6.44
CA SER A 111 -9.39 -20.54 -5.00
C SER A 111 -10.13 -19.38 -4.32
N PHE A 112 -10.09 -18.17 -4.90
CA PHE A 112 -10.57 -16.95 -4.26
C PHE A 112 -11.72 -16.28 -5.01
N ASP A 113 -12.65 -15.69 -4.26
CA ASP A 113 -13.75 -14.89 -4.80
C ASP A 113 -13.28 -13.48 -5.20
N VAL A 114 -12.35 -12.92 -4.42
CA VAL A 114 -11.79 -11.58 -4.64
C VAL A 114 -10.28 -11.61 -4.36
N VAL A 115 -9.51 -10.90 -5.17
CA VAL A 115 -8.10 -10.60 -4.91
C VAL A 115 -7.91 -9.09 -4.83
N VAL A 116 -7.26 -8.64 -3.77
CA VAL A 116 -6.97 -7.22 -3.52
C VAL A 116 -5.48 -6.98 -3.34
N SER A 117 -5.06 -5.75 -3.53
CA SER A 117 -3.78 -5.22 -3.06
C SER A 117 -3.90 -3.71 -2.83
N ARG A 118 -3.47 -3.25 -1.67
CA ARG A 118 -3.44 -1.83 -1.33
C ARG A 118 -2.00 -1.34 -1.27
N LEU A 119 -1.60 -0.51 -2.26
CA LEU A 119 -0.27 0.10 -2.36
C LEU A 119 0.88 -0.91 -2.55
N GLY A 120 0.58 -2.10 -3.14
CA GLY A 120 1.55 -3.15 -3.41
C GLY A 120 1.84 -3.34 -4.91
N VAL A 121 0.81 -3.33 -5.77
CA VAL A 121 0.93 -3.73 -7.19
C VAL A 121 1.88 -2.88 -8.02
N MET A 122 2.17 -1.64 -7.59
CA MET A 122 3.10 -0.76 -8.30
C MET A 122 4.56 -1.28 -8.29
N PHE A 123 4.85 -2.24 -7.45
CA PHE A 123 6.16 -2.88 -7.35
C PHE A 123 6.24 -4.22 -8.07
N PHE A 124 5.14 -4.70 -8.68
CA PHE A 124 5.05 -6.03 -9.24
C PHE A 124 5.27 -6.07 -10.75
N PRO A 125 5.88 -7.14 -11.27
CA PRO A 125 5.89 -7.41 -12.70
C PRO A 125 4.50 -7.82 -13.20
N VAL A 126 4.30 -7.79 -14.52
CA VAL A 126 2.99 -8.15 -15.13
C VAL A 126 2.59 -9.60 -14.84
N GLU A 127 3.54 -10.48 -14.63
CA GLU A 127 3.35 -11.88 -14.25
C GLU A 127 2.54 -12.04 -12.96
N ALA A 128 2.74 -11.14 -11.99
CA ALA A 128 1.98 -11.14 -10.75
C ALA A 128 0.47 -10.92 -10.99
N PHE A 129 0.11 -10.07 -11.95
CA PHE A 129 -1.30 -9.86 -12.31
C PHE A 129 -1.92 -11.11 -12.94
N ARG A 130 -1.15 -11.89 -13.72
CA ARG A 130 -1.60 -13.18 -14.28
C ARG A 130 -1.80 -14.22 -13.18
N GLU A 131 -0.89 -14.28 -12.20
CA GLU A 131 -1.03 -15.15 -11.03
C GLU A 131 -2.25 -14.80 -10.19
N MET A 132 -2.51 -13.50 -9.95
CA MET A 132 -3.71 -13.05 -9.26
C MET A 132 -4.98 -13.45 -10.01
N LEU A 133 -4.99 -13.36 -11.35
CA LEU A 133 -6.11 -13.85 -12.19
C LEU A 133 -6.23 -15.37 -12.15
N ARG A 134 -5.11 -16.11 -12.15
CA ARG A 134 -5.14 -17.58 -12.11
C ARG A 134 -5.86 -18.08 -10.86
N VAL A 135 -5.51 -17.52 -9.70
CA VAL A 135 -6.08 -17.95 -8.40
C VAL A 135 -7.50 -17.46 -8.15
N LEU A 136 -8.01 -16.50 -8.93
CA LEU A 136 -9.41 -16.07 -8.89
C LEU A 136 -10.32 -17.14 -9.47
N LYS A 137 -11.51 -17.30 -8.91
CA LYS A 137 -12.62 -18.05 -9.50
C LYS A 137 -13.11 -17.36 -10.79
N PRO A 138 -13.70 -18.10 -11.75
CA PRO A 138 -14.39 -17.48 -12.89
C PRO A 138 -15.39 -16.42 -12.43
N GLY A 139 -15.37 -15.23 -13.04
CA GLY A 139 -16.19 -14.08 -12.63
C GLY A 139 -15.76 -13.40 -11.32
N GLY A 140 -14.73 -13.92 -10.62
CA GLY A 140 -14.13 -13.31 -9.44
C GLY A 140 -13.50 -11.95 -9.74
N LYS A 141 -13.33 -11.10 -8.72
CA LYS A 141 -12.91 -9.71 -8.88
C LYS A 141 -11.47 -9.45 -8.44
N LEU A 142 -10.77 -8.61 -9.19
CA LEU A 142 -9.56 -7.90 -8.79
C LEU A 142 -9.91 -6.49 -8.32
N ALA A 143 -9.25 -6.00 -7.27
CA ALA A 143 -9.31 -4.60 -6.89
C ALA A 143 -7.97 -4.12 -6.31
N PHE A 144 -7.39 -3.10 -6.92
CA PHE A 144 -6.09 -2.57 -6.55
C PHE A 144 -6.16 -1.08 -6.27
N ALA A 145 -5.58 -0.66 -5.15
CA ALA A 145 -5.45 0.76 -4.80
C ALA A 145 -3.99 1.18 -4.94
N VAL A 146 -3.75 2.27 -5.67
CA VAL A 146 -2.43 2.86 -5.92
C VAL A 146 -2.44 4.37 -5.71
N TRP A 147 -1.27 4.98 -5.54
CA TRP A 147 -1.14 6.42 -5.50
C TRP A 147 -1.57 7.05 -6.83
N GLY A 148 -2.33 8.15 -6.76
CA GLY A 148 -2.45 9.10 -7.85
C GLY A 148 -1.20 9.95 -8.01
N LYS A 149 -1.22 10.95 -8.90
CA LYS A 149 -0.07 11.81 -9.19
C LYS A 149 0.52 12.43 -7.92
N SER A 150 1.84 12.48 -7.85
CA SER A 150 2.53 13.02 -6.68
C SER A 150 2.26 14.50 -6.44
N ASP A 151 2.06 15.30 -7.50
CA ASP A 151 1.84 16.74 -7.44
C ASP A 151 0.48 17.16 -6.84
N VAL A 152 -0.50 16.25 -6.81
CA VAL A 152 -1.80 16.44 -6.13
C VAL A 152 -1.87 15.76 -4.76
N ASN A 153 -0.77 15.16 -4.29
CA ASN A 153 -0.67 14.43 -3.03
C ASN A 153 0.35 15.11 -2.08
N PRO A 154 -0.04 16.15 -1.33
CA PRO A 154 0.88 16.87 -0.45
C PRO A 154 1.53 15.99 0.61
N PHE A 155 0.89 14.92 1.05
CA PHE A 155 1.49 13.89 1.91
C PHE A 155 2.83 13.36 1.35
N CYS A 156 2.99 13.34 0.04
CA CYS A 156 4.20 12.89 -0.65
C CYS A 156 5.10 14.07 -1.04
N TYR A 157 4.57 15.07 -1.77
CA TYR A 157 5.40 16.10 -2.38
C TYR A 157 6.03 17.07 -1.37
N VAL A 158 5.40 17.34 -0.22
CA VAL A 158 5.97 18.26 0.79
C VAL A 158 7.34 17.77 1.24
N VAL A 159 7.46 16.48 1.57
CA VAL A 159 8.73 15.87 1.97
C VAL A 159 9.72 15.83 0.81
N THR A 160 9.25 15.42 -0.38
CA THR A 160 10.12 15.30 -1.56
C THR A 160 10.73 16.65 -1.96
N ARG A 161 9.93 17.72 -1.96
CA ARG A 161 10.41 19.07 -2.31
C ARG A 161 11.46 19.61 -1.34
N VAL A 162 11.30 19.37 -0.05
CA VAL A 162 12.34 19.74 0.93
C VAL A 162 13.61 18.91 0.69
N MET A 163 13.48 17.59 0.55
CA MET A 163 14.63 16.71 0.31
C MET A 163 15.43 17.07 -0.95
N GLU A 164 14.76 17.49 -2.02
CA GLU A 164 15.40 17.90 -3.30
C GLU A 164 16.27 19.14 -3.17
N GLN A 165 16.07 19.97 -2.16
CA GLN A 165 16.91 21.13 -1.87
C GLN A 165 18.27 20.72 -1.27
N HIS A 166 18.33 19.59 -0.58
CA HIS A 166 19.52 19.08 0.13
C HIS A 166 20.22 17.96 -0.64
N VAL A 167 19.47 17.07 -1.28
CA VAL A 167 20.01 15.89 -1.97
C VAL A 167 19.44 15.79 -3.37
N LYS A 168 20.30 15.94 -4.37
CA LYS A 168 19.92 15.72 -5.78
C LYS A 168 19.63 14.24 -6.00
N SER A 169 18.46 13.94 -6.53
CA SER A 169 18.12 12.60 -7.01
C SER A 169 18.55 12.42 -8.46
N PRO A 170 19.08 11.28 -8.85
CA PRO A 170 19.20 10.94 -10.28
C PRO A 170 17.81 10.94 -10.91
N ALA A 171 17.75 11.14 -12.23
CA ALA A 171 16.50 10.99 -12.97
C ALA A 171 15.95 9.58 -12.72
N ALA A 172 14.68 9.51 -12.32
CA ALA A 172 14.03 8.22 -12.11
C ALA A 172 13.88 7.51 -13.47
N ASP A 173 14.16 6.21 -13.49
CA ASP A 173 13.76 5.36 -14.61
C ASP A 173 12.23 5.26 -14.60
N PRO A 174 11.53 5.72 -15.64
CA PRO A 174 10.07 5.71 -15.66
C PRO A 174 9.47 4.29 -15.61
N ASP A 175 10.24 3.27 -16.04
CA ASP A 175 9.80 1.87 -16.06
C ASP A 175 10.17 1.12 -14.77
N ALA A 176 10.99 1.70 -13.91
CA ALA A 176 11.36 1.08 -12.65
C ALA A 176 10.16 1.01 -11.68
N PRO A 177 10.02 -0.09 -10.93
CA PRO A 177 9.03 -0.18 -9.86
C PRO A 177 9.20 0.95 -8.84
N ASN A 178 8.15 1.76 -8.67
CA ASN A 178 8.14 2.86 -7.72
C ASN A 178 6.70 3.18 -7.27
N ALA A 179 6.54 3.94 -6.19
CA ALA A 179 5.24 4.24 -5.61
C ALA A 179 4.25 4.92 -6.58
N PHE A 180 4.72 5.62 -7.61
CA PHE A 180 3.91 6.38 -8.57
C PHE A 180 3.85 5.75 -9.97
N ARG A 181 4.34 4.51 -10.13
CA ARG A 181 4.36 3.82 -11.42
C ARG A 181 3.01 3.82 -12.14
N PHE A 182 1.92 3.72 -11.41
CA PHE A 182 0.55 3.69 -11.92
C PHE A 182 -0.25 4.96 -11.62
N ALA A 183 0.43 6.07 -11.36
CA ALA A 183 -0.23 7.33 -10.99
C ALA A 183 -0.99 8.00 -12.15
N GLU A 184 -0.60 7.74 -13.40
CA GLU A 184 -1.35 8.20 -14.57
C GLU A 184 -2.60 7.33 -14.78
N PRO A 185 -3.79 7.96 -14.83
CA PRO A 185 -5.03 7.22 -15.10
C PRO A 185 -4.96 6.37 -16.36
N GLY A 186 -5.46 5.15 -16.28
CA GLY A 186 -5.48 4.17 -17.36
C GLY A 186 -4.24 3.27 -17.43
N THR A 187 -3.13 3.62 -16.78
CA THR A 187 -1.90 2.79 -16.81
C THR A 187 -2.11 1.47 -16.10
N LEU A 188 -2.66 1.49 -14.89
CA LEU A 188 -2.97 0.27 -14.14
C LEU A 188 -4.04 -0.56 -14.84
N ALA A 189 -5.11 0.09 -15.32
CA ALA A 189 -6.15 -0.57 -16.09
C ALA A 189 -5.60 -1.25 -17.35
N GLY A 190 -4.65 -0.62 -18.05
CA GLY A 190 -3.96 -1.20 -19.20
C GLY A 190 -3.21 -2.49 -18.85
N VAL A 191 -2.44 -2.49 -17.75
CA VAL A 191 -1.72 -3.68 -17.27
C VAL A 191 -2.67 -4.81 -16.87
N MET A 192 -3.77 -4.49 -16.16
CA MET A 192 -4.79 -5.47 -15.80
C MET A 192 -5.42 -6.12 -17.04
N THR A 193 -5.77 -5.31 -18.06
CA THR A 193 -6.31 -5.79 -19.34
C THR A 193 -5.29 -6.66 -20.08
N GLN A 194 -4.03 -6.24 -20.13
CA GLN A 194 -2.94 -7.02 -20.74
C GLN A 194 -2.73 -8.36 -20.03
N ALA A 195 -2.95 -8.44 -18.73
CA ALA A 195 -2.89 -9.67 -17.96
C ALA A 195 -4.07 -10.61 -18.21
N GLY A 196 -5.16 -10.13 -18.82
CA GLY A 196 -6.36 -10.91 -19.17
C GLY A 196 -7.61 -10.57 -18.36
N ALA A 197 -7.59 -9.52 -17.54
CA ALA A 197 -8.80 -9.05 -16.85
C ALA A 197 -9.78 -8.43 -17.84
N ILE A 198 -11.07 -8.63 -17.57
CA ILE A 198 -12.19 -8.02 -18.31
C ILE A 198 -12.95 -7.06 -17.40
N ASP A 199 -13.85 -6.25 -17.98
CA ASP A 199 -14.66 -5.25 -17.25
C ASP A 199 -13.79 -4.35 -16.36
N VAL A 200 -12.62 -3.93 -16.88
CA VAL A 200 -11.69 -3.13 -16.11
C VAL A 200 -12.20 -1.69 -15.99
N GLU A 201 -12.35 -1.23 -14.77
CA GLU A 201 -12.71 0.14 -14.44
C GLU A 201 -11.66 0.76 -13.51
N GLU A 202 -11.40 2.05 -13.68
CA GLU A 202 -10.54 2.83 -12.80
C GLU A 202 -11.27 4.07 -12.30
N ARG A 203 -11.09 4.38 -11.03
CA ARG A 203 -11.73 5.54 -10.38
C ARG A 203 -10.73 6.27 -9.49
N ILE A 204 -10.79 7.60 -9.54
CA ILE A 204 -10.11 8.46 -8.58
C ILE A 204 -10.93 8.45 -7.29
N VAL A 205 -10.24 8.24 -6.17
CA VAL A 205 -10.78 8.34 -4.81
C VAL A 205 -10.08 9.48 -4.10
N SER A 206 -10.84 10.47 -3.68
CA SER A 206 -10.34 11.63 -2.92
C SER A 206 -10.78 11.52 -1.46
N PHE A 207 -9.84 11.70 -0.54
CA PHE A 207 -10.08 11.66 0.90
C PHE A 207 -8.99 12.45 1.64
N ASP A 208 -9.13 12.61 2.95
CA ASP A 208 -8.07 13.16 3.79
C ASP A 208 -7.29 12.03 4.45
N ILE A 209 -5.96 12.01 4.28
CA ILE A 209 -5.05 11.22 5.11
C ILE A 209 -4.95 11.95 6.45
N ALA A 210 -5.65 11.45 7.46
CA ALA A 210 -5.75 12.11 8.76
C ALA A 210 -5.35 11.19 9.91
N ALA A 211 -4.66 11.77 10.89
CA ALA A 211 -4.33 11.09 12.15
C ALA A 211 -4.09 12.14 13.25
N PRO A 212 -4.31 11.81 14.54
CA PRO A 212 -4.10 12.73 15.66
C PRO A 212 -2.60 12.82 16.03
N ILE A 213 -1.77 13.18 15.06
CA ILE A 213 -0.32 13.30 15.18
C ILE A 213 0.16 14.70 14.79
N SER A 214 1.27 15.14 15.38
CA SER A 214 1.95 16.40 15.06
C SER A 214 2.78 16.30 13.77
N ALA A 215 3.20 17.46 13.21
CA ALA A 215 4.09 17.52 12.07
C ALA A 215 5.44 16.82 12.33
N ARG A 216 5.98 16.87 13.56
CA ARG A 216 7.16 16.12 13.97
C ARG A 216 6.95 14.61 13.90
N GLN A 217 5.82 14.11 14.38
CA GLN A 217 5.49 12.69 14.32
C GLN A 217 5.28 12.23 12.87
N PHE A 218 4.64 13.07 12.04
CA PHE A 218 4.55 12.84 10.59
C PHE A 218 5.92 12.67 9.95
N TRP A 219 6.86 13.62 10.21
CA TRP A 219 8.23 13.49 9.71
C TRP A 219 8.88 12.19 10.17
N THR A 220 8.75 11.84 11.46
CA THR A 220 9.30 10.59 12.01
C THR A 220 8.76 9.38 11.27
N ILE A 221 7.45 9.29 11.05
CA ILE A 221 6.83 8.19 10.31
C ILE A 221 7.35 8.16 8.88
N ARG A 222 7.35 9.30 8.18
CA ARG A 222 7.77 9.38 6.78
C ARG A 222 9.25 9.00 6.60
N SER A 223 10.13 9.54 7.43
CA SER A 223 11.57 9.26 7.37
C SER A 223 11.92 7.81 7.72
N GLN A 224 11.11 7.14 8.53
CA GLN A 224 11.32 5.74 8.92
C GLN A 224 10.68 4.75 7.94
N THR A 225 9.49 5.02 7.41
CA THR A 225 8.76 4.08 6.55
C THR A 225 9.12 4.16 5.07
N SER A 226 9.80 5.22 4.62
CA SER A 226 10.27 5.36 3.25
C SER A 226 11.75 4.98 3.15
N ASP A 227 12.04 3.92 2.40
CA ASP A 227 13.38 3.47 2.06
C ASP A 227 14.20 4.55 1.35
N THR A 228 13.62 5.18 0.33
CA THR A 228 14.25 6.27 -0.42
C THR A 228 14.64 7.44 0.49
N LEU A 229 13.81 7.78 1.49
CA LEU A 229 14.14 8.82 2.45
C LEU A 229 15.25 8.37 3.39
N ARG A 230 15.20 7.13 3.90
CA ARG A 230 16.27 6.58 4.76
C ARG A 230 17.62 6.58 4.03
N GLU A 231 17.64 6.11 2.78
CA GLU A 231 18.86 6.11 1.96
C GLU A 231 19.43 7.52 1.76
N LYS A 232 18.57 8.51 1.46
CA LYS A 232 19.02 9.90 1.29
C LYS A 232 19.54 10.48 2.61
N LEU A 233 18.81 10.27 3.70
CA LEU A 233 19.18 10.78 5.02
C LEU A 233 20.49 10.14 5.55
N SER A 234 20.76 8.88 5.24
CA SER A 234 22.00 8.20 5.68
C SER A 234 23.28 8.82 5.09
N LYS A 235 23.16 9.62 4.03
CA LYS A 235 24.27 10.32 3.36
C LYS A 235 24.55 11.70 3.98
N LEU A 236 23.74 12.14 4.93
CA LEU A 236 23.77 13.46 5.54
C LEU A 236 24.25 13.42 6.98
N SER A 237 24.88 14.50 7.44
CA SER A 237 25.24 14.70 8.85
C SER A 237 24.00 14.82 9.75
N ALA A 238 24.18 14.61 11.07
CA ALA A 238 23.10 14.77 12.04
C ALA A 238 22.49 16.19 12.04
N ASP A 239 23.32 17.23 11.83
CA ASP A 239 22.88 18.61 11.80
C ASP A 239 22.01 18.89 10.54
N GLU A 240 22.41 18.37 9.38
CA GLU A 240 21.63 18.46 8.14
C GLU A 240 20.30 17.73 8.26
N GLN A 241 20.29 16.53 8.86
CA GLN A 241 19.06 15.78 9.12
C GLN A 241 18.11 16.54 10.07
N ALA A 242 18.66 17.18 11.11
CA ALA A 242 17.89 18.00 12.05
C ALA A 242 17.29 19.24 11.35
N GLN A 243 18.07 19.88 10.47
CA GLN A 243 17.59 21.02 9.68
C GLN A 243 16.46 20.62 8.74
N ILE A 244 16.60 19.51 8.00
CA ILE A 244 15.56 18.97 7.11
C ILE A 244 14.28 18.67 7.90
N ALA A 245 14.39 18.10 9.10
CA ALA A 245 13.24 17.85 9.94
C ALA A 245 12.44 19.13 10.24
N VAL A 246 13.13 20.22 10.60
CA VAL A 246 12.50 21.52 10.85
C VAL A 246 11.86 22.09 9.58
N GLU A 247 12.54 21.99 8.44
CA GLU A 247 12.03 22.49 7.16
C GLU A 247 10.78 21.71 6.70
N VAL A 248 10.75 20.38 6.87
CA VAL A 248 9.57 19.57 6.58
C VAL A 248 8.42 19.91 7.53
N GLU A 249 8.69 20.07 8.84
CA GLU A 249 7.67 20.48 9.80
C GLU A 249 7.06 21.85 9.41
N GLN A 250 7.87 22.81 8.97
CA GLN A 250 7.41 24.12 8.50
C GLN A 250 6.61 24.03 7.19
N ALA A 251 7.14 23.31 6.20
CA ALA A 251 6.49 23.14 4.89
C ALA A 251 5.15 22.40 4.99
N ALA A 252 5.01 21.51 5.97
CA ALA A 252 3.79 20.75 6.19
C ALA A 252 2.75 21.48 7.08
N GLN A 253 3.09 22.63 7.67
CA GLN A 253 2.27 23.27 8.72
C GLN A 253 0.81 23.53 8.32
N GLU A 254 0.55 23.88 7.07
CA GLU A 254 -0.82 24.12 6.58
C GLU A 254 -1.71 22.86 6.65
N PHE A 255 -1.11 21.66 6.66
CA PHE A 255 -1.81 20.38 6.74
C PHE A 255 -1.97 19.87 8.19
N PHE A 256 -1.69 20.73 9.18
CA PHE A 256 -1.81 20.41 10.60
C PHE A 256 -2.75 21.37 11.34
N PRO A 257 -4.02 21.51 10.90
CA PRO A 257 -4.98 22.35 11.63
C PRO A 257 -5.15 21.80 13.05
N SER A 258 -5.10 22.71 14.05
CA SER A 258 -5.16 22.33 15.47
C SER A 258 -4.12 21.28 15.88
N ASN A 259 -2.94 21.31 15.27
CA ASN A 259 -1.83 20.36 15.49
C ASN A 259 -2.22 18.88 15.24
N GLN A 260 -3.13 18.63 14.32
CA GLN A 260 -3.53 17.29 13.88
C GLN A 260 -3.34 17.15 12.37
N MET A 261 -2.81 16.02 11.95
CA MET A 261 -2.53 15.75 10.54
C MET A 261 -3.82 15.65 9.72
N LYS A 262 -3.85 16.38 8.59
CA LYS A 262 -4.94 16.31 7.61
C LYS A 262 -4.43 16.70 6.22
N PHE A 263 -4.00 15.73 5.43
CA PHE A 263 -3.53 15.92 4.05
C PHE A 263 -4.62 15.52 3.06
N PRO A 264 -5.03 16.37 2.12
CA PRO A 264 -5.85 15.92 1.00
C PRO A 264 -5.07 14.88 0.18
N ALA A 265 -5.76 13.85 -0.27
CA ALA A 265 -5.15 12.79 -1.06
C ALA A 265 -6.05 12.39 -2.24
N GLN A 266 -5.41 12.04 -3.34
CA GLN A 266 -6.04 11.40 -4.49
C GLN A 266 -5.32 10.09 -4.79
N MET A 267 -6.09 9.01 -4.80
CA MET A 267 -5.61 7.69 -5.17
C MET A 267 -6.46 7.10 -6.28
N LEU A 268 -5.94 6.11 -6.97
CA LEU A 268 -6.66 5.37 -7.99
C LEU A 268 -7.06 4.00 -7.42
N ILE A 269 -8.30 3.60 -7.66
CA ILE A 269 -8.74 2.21 -7.46
C ILE A 269 -9.13 1.66 -8.82
N ALA A 270 -8.41 0.63 -9.25
CA ALA A 270 -8.74 -0.14 -10.44
C ALA A 270 -9.41 -1.46 -10.03
N THR A 271 -10.47 -1.82 -10.70
CA THR A 271 -11.18 -3.09 -10.54
C THR A 271 -11.28 -3.82 -11.88
N GLY A 272 -11.35 -5.13 -11.84
CA GLY A 272 -11.55 -5.97 -13.03
C GLY A 272 -12.08 -7.33 -12.63
N LYS A 273 -12.40 -8.18 -13.61
CA LYS A 273 -12.90 -9.54 -13.40
C LYS A 273 -12.05 -10.57 -14.13
N LYS A 274 -12.00 -11.78 -13.59
CA LYS A 274 -11.58 -12.95 -14.36
C LYS A 274 -12.69 -13.31 -15.34
N PRO A 275 -12.38 -13.62 -16.62
CA PRO A 275 -13.35 -14.21 -17.55
C PRO A 275 -14.04 -15.46 -16.97
N SER A 276 -15.30 -15.67 -17.36
CA SER A 276 -16.08 -16.84 -16.96
C SER A 276 -15.63 -18.11 -17.65
#